data_6a493271bb82367ea0cd51b6cea9ff37
#
_entry.id   6a493271bb82367ea0cd51b6cea9ff37
#
_cell.length_a   1.000
_cell.length_b   1.000
_cell.length_c   1.000
_cell.angle_alpha   90.00
_cell.angle_beta   90.00
_cell.angle_gamma   90.00
#
_symmetry.space_group_name_H-M   'P 1'
#
loop_
_entity.id
_entity.type
_entity.pdbx_description
1 polymer ?
#
loop_
_entity_poly.entity_id
_entity_poly.type
_entity_poly.pdbx_seq_one_letter_code
_entity_poly.pdbx_strand_id
1 'polypeptide(L)'
;IAPRSGLSKKGILVNAGVIDRDYRGPVKVMLHNLSNKMYVVQKNDRIAQVILEKIKTPEVELVENLGETLRGEGGFGSTGV
;
A
#
# COMPACT_ATOMS: atom_id res chain seq x y z
N ILE A 1 4.43 5.40 -0.94
CA ILE A 1 5.12 4.90 -2.15
C ILE A 1 4.24 3.86 -2.82
N ALA A 2 4.01 4.01 -4.08
CA ALA A 2 3.14 3.14 -4.85
C ALA A 2 3.93 2.46 -5.99
N PRO A 3 3.46 1.30 -6.48
CA PRO A 3 4.13 0.61 -7.57
C PRO A 3 3.91 1.30 -8.91
N ARG A 4 4.80 1.04 -9.86
CA ARG A 4 4.64 1.42 -11.26
C ARG A 4 4.01 0.26 -12.01
N SER A 5 2.99 0.54 -12.81
CA SER A 5 2.22 -0.50 -13.50
C SER A 5 3.07 -1.37 -14.44
N GLY A 6 4.03 -0.75 -15.14
CA GLY A 6 4.92 -1.50 -16.02
C GLY A 6 5.81 -2.51 -15.30
N LEU A 7 6.26 -2.18 -14.09
CA LEU A 7 7.02 -3.11 -13.25
C LEU A 7 6.11 -4.15 -12.60
N SER A 8 4.93 -3.76 -12.15
CA SER A 8 3.95 -4.69 -11.60
C SER A 8 3.57 -5.77 -12.60
N LYS A 9 3.43 -5.41 -13.87
CA LYS A 9 3.18 -6.36 -14.97
C LYS A 9 4.28 -7.41 -15.10
N LYS A 10 5.52 -7.05 -14.73
CA LYS A 10 6.67 -7.97 -14.73
C LYS A 10 6.85 -8.71 -13.42
N GLY A 11 5.96 -8.52 -12.45
CA GLY A 11 6.04 -9.13 -11.13
C GLY A 11 6.90 -8.36 -10.13
N ILE A 12 7.26 -7.13 -10.43
CA ILE A 12 8.02 -6.27 -9.51
C ILE A 12 7.05 -5.36 -8.78
N LEU A 13 6.86 -5.60 -7.50
CA LEU A 13 5.88 -4.91 -6.67
C LEU A 13 6.55 -4.07 -5.58
N VAL A 14 5.82 -3.09 -5.09
CA VAL A 14 6.20 -2.31 -3.91
C VAL A 14 5.40 -2.80 -2.73
N ASN A 15 6.09 -3.14 -1.65
CA ASN A 15 5.47 -3.48 -0.36
C ASN A 15 5.55 -2.30 0.61
N ALA A 16 4.75 -2.37 1.69
CA ALA A 16 4.60 -1.32 2.68
C ALA A 16 4.16 -0.02 2.00
N GLY A 17 5.03 0.94 1.98
CA GLY A 17 4.88 2.14 1.15
C GLY A 17 4.37 3.36 1.88
N VAL A 18 3.80 3.22 3.08
CA VAL A 18 3.31 4.38 3.83
C VAL A 18 4.49 5.14 4.42
N ILE A 19 4.52 6.43 4.16
CA ILE A 19 5.47 7.36 4.80
C ILE A 19 4.63 8.30 5.64
N ASP A 20 4.73 8.17 6.96
CA ASP A 20 4.00 9.00 7.89
C ASP A 20 4.52 10.44 7.84
N ARG A 21 3.64 11.39 8.11
CA ARG A 21 3.98 12.81 8.04
C ARG A 21 5.08 13.24 9.01
N ASP A 22 5.28 12.50 10.08
CA ASP A 22 6.32 12.76 11.08
C ASP A 22 7.62 11.98 10.87
N TYR A 23 7.67 11.15 9.83
CA TYR A 23 8.89 10.44 9.48
C TYR A 23 9.96 11.40 8.94
N ARG A 24 11.19 11.26 9.43
CA ARG A 24 12.32 12.12 9.04
C ARG A 24 13.52 11.34 8.51
N GLY A 25 13.40 10.04 8.37
CA GLY A 25 14.48 9.21 7.84
C GLY A 25 14.58 9.22 6.31
N PRO A 26 15.55 8.51 5.76
CA PRO A 26 15.66 8.34 4.31
C PRO A 26 14.44 7.65 3.73
N VAL A 27 14.01 8.07 2.55
CA VAL A 27 12.94 7.40 1.81
C VAL A 27 13.50 6.15 1.16
N LYS A 28 12.88 5.03 1.42
CA LYS A 28 13.27 3.73 0.87
C LYS A 28 12.10 3.12 0.13
N VAL A 29 12.41 2.34 -0.89
CA VAL A 29 11.41 1.57 -1.64
C VAL A 29 11.66 0.09 -1.38
N MET A 30 10.65 -0.58 -0.84
CA MET A 30 10.72 -2.02 -0.60
C MET A 30 10.16 -2.75 -1.83
N LEU A 31 11.05 -3.25 -2.67
CA LEU A 31 10.68 -4.00 -3.86
C LEU A 31 10.57 -5.48 -3.59
N HIS A 32 9.62 -6.11 -4.23
CA HIS A 32 9.42 -7.56 -4.21
C HIS A 32 9.43 -8.07 -5.64
N ASN A 33 10.30 -9.01 -5.93
CA ASN A 33 10.34 -9.66 -7.25
C ASN A 33 9.65 -11.01 -7.17
N LEU A 34 8.44 -11.08 -7.70
CA LEU A 34 7.63 -12.30 -7.75
C LEU A 34 7.84 -13.09 -9.05
N SER A 35 8.67 -12.59 -9.94
CA SER A 35 8.98 -13.29 -11.18
C SER A 35 10.08 -14.35 -10.96
N ASN A 36 10.29 -15.18 -11.95
CA ASN A 36 11.40 -16.14 -11.96
C ASN A 36 12.64 -15.60 -12.68
N LYS A 37 12.68 -14.29 -12.94
CA LYS A 37 13.79 -13.64 -13.64
C LYS A 37 14.46 -12.64 -12.69
N MET A 38 15.78 -12.50 -12.86
CA MET A 38 16.52 -11.47 -12.17
C MET A 38 16.10 -10.10 -12.69
N TYR A 39 15.92 -9.15 -11.76
CA TYR A 39 15.68 -7.74 -12.08
C TYR A 39 16.81 -6.91 -11.50
N VAL A 40 17.52 -6.18 -12.36
CA VAL A 40 18.64 -5.33 -11.95
C VAL A 40 18.17 -3.88 -11.86
N VAL A 41 18.28 -3.30 -10.67
CA VAL A 41 17.99 -1.88 -10.44
C VAL A 41 19.28 -1.09 -10.61
N GLN A 42 19.25 -0.13 -11.51
CA GLN A 42 20.37 0.78 -11.73
C GLN A 42 20.05 2.16 -11.13
N LYS A 43 21.09 2.92 -10.85
CA LYS A 43 20.92 4.30 -10.40
C LYS A 43 20.08 5.08 -11.41
N ASN A 44 19.17 5.90 -10.89
CA ASN A 44 18.20 6.70 -11.65
C ASN A 44 17.07 5.93 -12.33
N ASP A 45 16.97 4.64 -12.12
CA ASP A 45 15.80 3.90 -12.58
C ASP A 45 14.53 4.35 -11.87
N ARG A 46 13.46 4.42 -12.62
CA ARG A 46 12.12 4.71 -12.09
C ARG A 46 11.50 3.41 -11.59
N ILE A 47 11.54 3.19 -10.27
CA ILE A 47 11.12 1.92 -9.67
C ILE A 47 9.81 2.01 -8.90
N ALA A 48 9.35 3.23 -8.59
CA ALA A 48 8.15 3.47 -7.81
C ALA A 48 7.66 4.89 -8.05
N GLN A 49 6.58 5.25 -7.38
CA GLN A 49 6.05 6.61 -7.43
C GLN A 49 5.58 7.05 -6.05
N VAL A 50 5.62 8.35 -5.80
CA VAL A 50 5.10 8.96 -4.58
C VAL A 50 3.72 9.50 -4.87
N ILE A 51 2.76 9.12 -4.05
CA ILE A 51 1.40 9.65 -4.11
C ILE A 51 1.10 10.26 -2.74
N LEU A 52 0.68 11.52 -2.74
CA LEU A 52 0.30 12.20 -1.51
C LEU A 52 -1.21 12.12 -1.34
N GLU A 53 -1.65 11.64 -0.17
CA GLU A 53 -3.05 11.53 0.16
C GLU A 53 -3.35 12.28 1.45
N LYS A 54 -4.48 12.97 1.49
CA LYS A 54 -5.00 13.52 2.72
C LYS A 54 -5.67 12.42 3.52
N ILE A 55 -5.25 12.28 4.76
CA ILE A 55 -5.81 11.29 5.69
C ILE A 55 -6.26 11.98 6.97
N LYS A 56 -7.01 11.25 7.77
CA LYS A 56 -7.36 11.63 9.13
C LYS A 56 -6.71 10.66 10.10
N THR A 57 -6.24 11.17 11.21
CA THR A 57 -5.66 10.36 12.30
C THR A 57 -6.43 10.67 13.60
N PRO A 58 -7.71 10.27 13.68
CA PRO A 58 -8.52 10.52 14.86
C PRO A 58 -8.06 9.65 16.03
N GLU A 59 -8.45 10.03 17.23
CA GLU A 59 -8.24 9.19 18.40
C GLU A 59 -9.09 7.93 18.31
N VAL A 60 -8.56 6.84 18.86
CA VAL A 60 -9.27 5.57 18.96
C VAL A 60 -10.21 5.62 20.15
N GLU A 61 -11.46 5.28 19.95
CA GLU A 61 -12.47 5.17 20.99
C GLU A 61 -12.87 3.70 21.17
N LEU A 62 -12.71 3.21 22.40
CA LEU A 62 -13.17 1.85 22.74
C LEU A 62 -14.66 1.90 23.03
N VAL A 63 -15.44 1.11 22.32
CA VAL A 63 -16.89 1.01 22.47
C VAL A 63 -17.31 -0.44 22.65
N GLU A 64 -18.46 -0.67 23.31
CA GLU A 64 -19.02 -2.02 23.45
C GLU A 64 -19.69 -2.50 22.19
N ASN A 65 -20.33 -1.60 21.46
CA ASN A 65 -21.03 -1.93 20.21
C ASN A 65 -20.68 -0.91 19.13
N LEU A 66 -20.54 -1.37 17.90
CA LEU A 66 -20.49 -0.54 16.72
C LEU A 66 -21.90 -0.21 16.25
N GLY A 67 -22.08 0.95 15.63
CA GLY A 67 -23.35 1.29 15.01
C GLY A 67 -23.71 0.33 13.87
N GLU A 68 -24.98 0.24 13.55
CA GLU A 68 -25.45 -0.55 12.44
C GLU A 68 -25.18 0.15 11.10
N THR A 69 -24.87 -0.65 10.08
CA THR A 69 -24.71 -0.18 8.72
C THR A 69 -25.41 -1.16 7.78
N LEU A 70 -25.69 -0.72 6.57
CA LEU A 70 -26.30 -1.60 5.55
C LEU A 70 -25.39 -2.78 5.22
N ARG A 71 -24.07 -2.60 5.22
CA ARG A 71 -23.10 -3.67 4.96
C ARG A 71 -23.02 -4.65 6.13
N GLY A 72 -23.11 -4.16 7.38
CA GLY A 72 -22.94 -4.98 8.59
C GLY A 72 -21.63 -5.74 8.60
N GLU A 73 -21.71 -7.06 8.78
CA GLU A 73 -20.55 -7.96 8.79
C GLU A 73 -20.11 -8.41 7.39
N GLY A 74 -20.78 -7.95 6.34
CA GLY A 74 -20.48 -8.35 4.97
C GLY A 74 -19.07 -7.96 4.55
N GLY A 75 -18.35 -8.89 3.98
CA GLY A 75 -16.98 -8.69 3.53
C GLY A 75 -16.39 -10.00 3.06
N PHE A 76 -15.12 -9.97 2.68
CA PHE A 76 -14.37 -11.16 2.24
C PHE A 76 -15.07 -11.95 1.13
N GLY A 77 -15.75 -11.25 0.21
CA GLY A 77 -16.46 -11.89 -0.89
C GLY A 77 -17.87 -12.35 -0.54
N SER A 78 -18.46 -11.84 0.53
CA SER A 78 -19.83 -12.19 0.95
C SER A 78 -20.89 -11.87 -0.12
N THR A 79 -20.60 -10.97 -1.06
CA THR A 79 -21.47 -10.61 -2.18
C THR A 79 -21.28 -11.53 -3.40
N GLY A 80 -20.37 -12.49 -3.36
CA GLY A 80 -20.07 -13.40 -4.46
C GLY A 80 -19.10 -12.86 -5.50
N VAL A 81 -18.41 -11.79 -5.21
CA VAL A 81 -17.42 -11.18 -6.11
C VAL A 81 -16.05 -11.14 -5.48
#